data_6c51a1e46344570b5b1364e3b4a0112c
#
_entry.id   6c51a1e46344570b5b1364e3b4a0112c
#
_cell.length_a   1.000
_cell.length_b   1.000
_cell.length_c   1.000
_cell.angle_alpha   90.00
_cell.angle_beta   90.00
_cell.angle_gamma   90.00
#
_symmetry.space_group_name_H-M   'P 1'
#
loop_
_entity.id
_entity.type
_entity.pdbx_description
1 polymer ?
#
loop_
_entity_poly.entity_id
_entity_poly.type
_entity_poly.pdbx_seq_one_letter_code
_entity_poly.pdbx_strand_id
1 'polypeptide(L)'
;MRRAEILNLQWDQIDFNGRRIKVEKTKSGRVRYIPINEALFNELCRLKSVSGENPYVFTNPRTGEQYIDMKTGFKGACGRAKIKGLRFHDLRHTFASRLLEKGADIETVRDLLGHHSITITQRYTHSTDDRKRSAVELLSSKVDGKISDNLVTRGEVYI
;
A
#
# COMPACT_ATOMS: atom_id res chain seq x y z
N MET A 1 3.22 5.57 1.02
CA MET A 1 3.84 6.75 1.67
C MET A 1 3.64 8.01 0.82
N ARG A 2 3.69 9.20 1.43
CA ARG A 2 3.74 10.49 0.70
C ARG A 2 5.18 10.76 0.25
N ARG A 3 5.37 11.64 -0.77
CA ARG A 3 6.72 11.97 -1.28
C ARG A 3 7.66 12.42 -0.15
N ALA A 4 7.22 13.35 0.69
CA ALA A 4 8.04 13.83 1.80
C ALA A 4 8.39 12.73 2.81
N GLU A 5 7.48 11.80 3.08
CA GLU A 5 7.74 10.66 3.97
C GLU A 5 8.81 9.72 3.39
N ILE A 6 8.85 9.58 2.06
CA ILE A 6 9.88 8.77 1.38
C ILE A 6 11.23 9.48 1.44
N LEU A 7 11.27 10.77 1.08
CA LEU A 7 12.53 11.52 1.03
C LEU A 7 13.17 11.71 2.40
N ASN A 8 12.35 11.77 3.46
CA ASN A 8 12.83 11.91 4.84
C ASN A 8 12.99 10.56 5.58
N LEU A 9 12.84 9.43 4.88
CA LEU A 9 12.93 8.11 5.52
C LEU A 9 14.35 7.87 6.02
N GLN A 10 14.46 7.49 7.30
CA GLN A 10 15.72 7.14 7.96
C GLN A 10 15.78 5.64 8.23
N TRP A 11 16.99 5.11 8.39
CA TRP A 11 17.21 3.70 8.62
C TRP A 11 16.69 3.19 9.96
N ASP A 12 16.67 4.03 10.99
CA ASP A 12 16.11 3.73 12.31
C ASP A 12 14.58 3.56 12.31
N GLN A 13 13.93 4.05 11.27
CA GLN A 13 12.48 3.86 11.05
C GLN A 13 12.15 2.51 10.39
N ILE A 14 13.17 1.73 9.97
CA ILE A 14 13.00 0.45 9.31
C ILE A 14 13.29 -0.69 10.27
N ASP A 15 12.25 -1.39 10.68
CA ASP A 15 12.35 -2.63 11.44
C ASP A 15 12.48 -3.80 10.43
N PHE A 16 13.72 -4.23 10.18
CA PHE A 16 14.01 -5.34 9.29
C PHE A 16 13.51 -6.68 9.83
N ASN A 17 13.55 -6.89 11.15
CA ASN A 17 13.07 -8.12 11.79
C ASN A 17 11.55 -8.22 11.73
N GLY A 18 10.85 -7.13 12.08
CA GLY A 18 9.40 -7.03 12.01
C GLY A 18 8.87 -6.75 10.62
N ARG A 19 9.73 -6.60 9.60
CA ARG A 19 9.39 -6.27 8.21
C ARG A 19 8.39 -5.13 8.08
N ARG A 20 8.68 -4.00 8.72
CA ARG A 20 7.80 -2.83 8.71
C ARG A 20 8.57 -1.51 8.74
N ILE A 21 7.96 -0.48 8.17
CA ILE A 21 8.44 0.90 8.22
C ILE A 21 7.57 1.67 9.19
N LYS A 22 8.16 2.30 10.18
CA LYS A 22 7.51 3.25 11.09
C LYS A 22 7.45 4.61 10.42
N VAL A 23 6.25 5.08 10.10
CA VAL A 23 6.06 6.43 9.58
C VAL A 23 5.58 7.32 10.71
N GLU A 24 6.47 8.19 11.14
CA GLU A 24 6.20 9.15 12.19
C GLU A 24 5.38 10.34 11.68
N LYS A 25 4.84 11.06 12.62
CA LYS A 25 3.89 12.15 12.47
C LYS A 25 4.05 13.01 11.21
N THR A 26 3.06 12.92 10.36
CA THR A 26 2.60 14.09 9.61
C THR A 26 1.60 14.89 10.46
N LYS A 27 1.15 16.06 10.00
CA LYS A 27 0.25 17.01 10.70
C LYS A 27 -0.93 16.40 11.52
N SER A 28 -1.29 15.15 11.29
CA SER A 28 -2.39 14.43 11.98
C SER A 28 -1.98 13.71 13.28
N GLY A 29 -0.72 13.71 13.63
CA GLY A 29 -0.25 13.20 14.93
C GLY A 29 -0.20 11.69 15.10
N ARG A 30 -0.59 10.87 14.14
CA ARG A 30 -0.64 9.41 14.27
C ARG A 30 0.59 8.74 13.66
N VAL A 31 1.23 7.86 14.42
CA VAL A 31 2.23 6.92 13.92
C VAL A 31 1.50 5.81 13.18
N ARG A 32 2.04 5.37 12.03
CA ARG A 32 1.56 4.17 11.34
C ARG A 32 2.71 3.29 10.91
N TYR A 33 2.45 2.01 10.84
CA TYR A 33 3.39 1.00 10.37
C TYR A 33 2.98 0.52 8.98
N ILE A 34 3.95 0.45 8.07
CA ILE A 34 3.73 -0.02 6.70
C ILE A 34 4.49 -1.33 6.55
N PRO A 35 3.81 -2.46 6.28
CA PRO A 35 4.47 -3.74 6.03
C PRO A 35 5.40 -3.68 4.83
N ILE A 36 6.52 -4.39 4.92
CA ILE A 36 7.52 -4.52 3.86
C ILE A 36 7.31 -5.88 3.19
N ASN A 37 6.99 -5.88 1.90
CA ASN A 37 6.95 -7.11 1.12
C ASN A 37 8.37 -7.55 0.71
N GLU A 38 8.50 -8.77 0.19
CA GLU A 38 9.79 -9.37 -0.15
C GLU A 38 10.61 -8.51 -1.13
N ALA A 39 9.96 -8.00 -2.18
CA ALA A 39 10.65 -7.17 -3.18
C ALA A 39 11.23 -5.88 -2.58
N LEU A 40 10.46 -5.20 -1.72
CA LEU A 40 10.92 -4.01 -1.02
C LEU A 40 12.00 -4.34 0.01
N PHE A 41 11.87 -5.47 0.71
CA PHE A 41 12.86 -5.92 1.69
C PHE A 41 14.23 -6.11 1.05
N ASN A 42 14.29 -6.86 -0.06
CA ASN A 42 15.52 -7.11 -0.79
C ASN A 42 16.17 -5.81 -1.29
N GLU A 43 15.37 -4.86 -1.77
CA GLU A 43 15.89 -3.56 -2.23
C GLU A 43 16.40 -2.71 -1.06
N LEU A 44 15.71 -2.72 0.09
CA LEU A 44 16.17 -2.02 1.29
C LEU A 44 17.48 -2.61 1.83
N CYS A 45 17.63 -3.94 1.84
CA CYS A 45 18.89 -4.60 2.20
C CYS A 45 20.03 -4.19 1.26
N ARG A 46 19.77 -4.18 -0.06
CA ARG A 46 20.74 -3.73 -1.06
C ARG A 46 21.14 -2.26 -0.85
N LEU A 47 20.18 -1.39 -0.60
CA LEU A 47 20.46 0.03 -0.31
C LEU A 47 21.26 0.18 0.99
N LYS A 48 20.92 -0.59 2.03
CA LYS A 48 21.61 -0.54 3.33
C LYS A 48 23.09 -0.94 3.21
N SER A 49 23.41 -1.94 2.39
CA SER A 49 24.80 -2.40 2.21
C SER A 49 25.71 -1.34 1.57
N VAL A 50 25.15 -0.35 0.88
CA VAL A 50 25.90 0.73 0.22
C VAL A 50 25.73 2.11 0.87
N SER A 51 24.88 2.22 1.91
CA SER A 51 24.55 3.53 2.51
C SER A 51 25.62 4.08 3.46
N GLY A 52 26.57 3.23 3.91
CA GLY A 52 27.56 3.61 4.94
C GLY A 52 26.86 4.07 6.23
N GLU A 53 27.39 5.12 6.83
CA GLU A 53 26.85 5.72 8.09
C GLU A 53 25.74 6.75 7.86
N ASN A 54 25.29 6.95 6.62
CA ASN A 54 24.27 7.94 6.34
C ASN A 54 22.94 7.55 7.01
N PRO A 55 22.31 8.44 7.78
CA PRO A 55 21.05 8.14 8.46
C PRO A 55 19.86 8.00 7.50
N TYR A 56 19.91 8.64 6.34
CA TYR A 56 18.82 8.63 5.35
C TYR A 56 18.90 7.44 4.40
N VAL A 57 17.75 6.90 4.06
CA VAL A 57 17.62 5.78 3.10
C VAL A 57 17.92 6.23 1.67
N PHE A 58 17.46 7.42 1.31
CA PHE A 58 17.57 7.96 -0.03
C PHE A 58 18.49 9.18 -0.05
N THR A 59 19.70 9.00 -0.54
CA THR A 59 20.74 10.02 -0.60
C THR A 59 21.26 10.20 -2.03
N ASN A 60 21.74 11.39 -2.32
CA ASN A 60 22.41 11.67 -3.58
C ASN A 60 23.78 11.00 -3.61
N PRO A 61 24.04 10.05 -4.53
CA PRO A 61 25.29 9.31 -4.54
C PRO A 61 26.54 10.17 -4.83
N ARG A 62 26.38 11.40 -5.34
CA ARG A 62 27.48 12.33 -5.61
C ARG A 62 27.82 13.20 -4.41
N THR A 63 26.83 13.62 -3.62
CA THR A 63 27.04 14.55 -2.49
C THR A 63 26.94 13.86 -1.13
N GLY A 64 26.36 12.66 -1.06
CA GLY A 64 26.03 11.97 0.18
C GLY A 64 24.85 12.59 0.94
N GLU A 65 24.31 13.69 0.47
CA GLU A 65 23.22 14.41 1.14
C GLU A 65 21.85 13.80 0.84
N GLN A 66 20.92 14.03 1.74
CA GLN A 66 19.52 13.67 1.55
C GLN A 66 18.94 14.29 0.26
N TYR A 67 18.13 13.54 -0.47
CA TYR A 67 17.36 14.10 -1.57
C TYR A 67 16.29 15.07 -1.08
N ILE A 68 16.37 16.32 -1.49
CA ILE A 68 15.32 17.33 -1.24
C ILE A 68 14.17 17.16 -2.25
N ASP A 69 14.49 16.79 -3.49
CA ASP A 69 13.50 16.54 -4.55
C ASP A 69 14.00 15.44 -5.49
N MET A 70 13.07 14.71 -6.07
CA MET A 70 13.38 13.68 -7.07
C MET A 70 12.69 13.91 -8.41
N LYS A 71 12.16 15.12 -8.64
CA LYS A 71 11.43 15.45 -9.89
C LYS A 71 12.28 15.21 -11.13
N THR A 72 13.51 15.71 -11.13
CA THR A 72 14.42 15.57 -12.28
C THR A 72 14.78 14.12 -12.53
N GLY A 73 15.14 13.37 -11.49
CA GLY A 73 15.46 11.95 -11.60
C GLY A 73 14.26 11.11 -12.07
N PHE A 74 13.08 11.38 -11.53
CA PHE A 74 11.85 10.69 -11.92
C PHE A 74 11.45 11.02 -13.36
N LYS A 75 11.53 12.30 -13.77
CA LYS A 75 11.28 12.72 -15.16
C LYS A 75 12.26 12.06 -16.14
N GLY A 76 13.54 11.97 -15.76
CA GLY A 76 14.56 11.28 -16.56
C GLY A 76 14.26 9.77 -16.68
N ALA A 77 13.84 9.11 -15.60
CA ALA A 77 13.44 7.70 -15.62
C ALA A 77 12.22 7.47 -16.52
N CYS A 78 11.19 8.31 -16.42
CA CYS A 78 10.01 8.27 -17.30
C CYS A 78 10.40 8.47 -18.76
N GLY A 79 11.32 9.41 -19.04
CA GLY A 79 11.83 9.65 -20.41
C GLY A 79 12.51 8.43 -21.01
N ARG A 80 13.41 7.77 -20.26
CA ARG A 80 14.05 6.52 -20.69
C ARG A 80 13.06 5.39 -20.93
N ALA A 81 12.03 5.30 -20.10
CA ALA A 81 10.95 4.32 -20.23
C ALA A 81 9.87 4.71 -21.27
N LYS A 82 10.02 5.86 -21.94
CA LYS A 82 9.04 6.42 -22.90
C LYS A 82 7.64 6.63 -22.29
N ILE A 83 7.55 6.82 -20.97
CA ILE A 83 6.29 7.09 -20.26
C ILE A 83 6.03 8.59 -20.25
N LYS A 84 4.88 9.01 -20.76
CA LYS A 84 4.46 10.41 -20.81
C LYS A 84 3.39 10.69 -19.76
N GLY A 85 3.38 11.91 -19.20
CA GLY A 85 2.31 12.41 -18.33
C GLY A 85 2.29 11.84 -16.90
N LEU A 86 3.15 10.86 -16.55
CA LEU A 86 3.20 10.26 -15.23
C LEU A 86 3.86 11.22 -14.23
N ARG A 87 3.17 11.52 -13.13
CA ARG A 87 3.69 12.28 -11.99
C ARG A 87 4.10 11.32 -10.88
N PHE A 88 5.06 11.70 -10.04
CA PHE A 88 5.49 10.89 -8.91
C PHE A 88 4.31 10.52 -7.97
N HIS A 89 3.35 11.43 -7.79
CA HIS A 89 2.18 11.17 -6.95
C HIS A 89 1.24 10.10 -7.54
N ASP A 90 1.26 9.92 -8.86
CA ASP A 90 0.41 8.92 -9.52
C ASP A 90 0.84 7.49 -9.19
N LEU A 91 2.09 7.27 -8.75
CA LEU A 91 2.53 5.97 -8.19
C LEU A 91 1.73 5.59 -6.93
N ARG A 92 1.40 6.57 -6.10
CA ARG A 92 0.57 6.36 -4.93
C ARG A 92 -0.89 6.04 -5.31
N HIS A 93 -1.41 6.68 -6.34
CA HIS A 93 -2.72 6.37 -6.89
C HIS A 93 -2.74 4.94 -7.45
N THR A 94 -1.73 4.57 -8.24
CA THR A 94 -1.58 3.22 -8.78
C THR A 94 -1.52 2.17 -7.68
N PHE A 95 -0.78 2.43 -6.61
CA PHE A 95 -0.71 1.53 -5.44
C PHE A 95 -2.10 1.31 -4.82
N ALA A 96 -2.86 2.39 -4.58
CA ALA A 96 -4.20 2.30 -4.03
C ALA A 96 -5.16 1.50 -4.92
N SER A 97 -5.22 1.84 -6.21
CA SER A 97 -6.09 1.18 -7.18
C SER A 97 -5.77 -0.31 -7.29
N ARG A 98 -4.49 -0.67 -7.42
CA ARG A 98 -4.06 -2.07 -7.53
C ARG A 98 -4.37 -2.90 -6.29
N LEU A 99 -4.26 -2.33 -5.08
CA LEU A 99 -4.64 -3.05 -3.86
C LEU A 99 -6.14 -3.33 -3.84
N LEU A 100 -6.95 -2.33 -4.13
CA LEU A 100 -8.40 -2.48 -4.20
C LEU A 100 -8.83 -3.46 -5.31
N GLU A 101 -8.19 -3.43 -6.47
CA GLU A 101 -8.39 -4.38 -7.56
C GLU A 101 -8.08 -5.82 -7.14
N LYS A 102 -7.09 -6.00 -6.28
CA LYS A 102 -6.71 -7.31 -5.72
C LYS A 102 -7.54 -7.73 -4.51
N GLY A 103 -8.59 -7.00 -4.17
CA GLY A 103 -9.53 -7.36 -3.11
C GLY A 103 -9.16 -6.87 -1.71
N ALA A 104 -8.13 -6.02 -1.57
CA ALA A 104 -7.87 -5.39 -0.28
C ALA A 104 -9.05 -4.49 0.12
N ASP A 105 -9.42 -4.51 1.39
CA ASP A 105 -10.48 -3.65 1.89
C ASP A 105 -10.06 -2.18 1.91
N ILE A 106 -11.05 -1.30 1.82
CA ILE A 106 -10.81 0.15 1.71
C ILE A 106 -10.19 0.74 2.99
N GLU A 107 -10.45 0.17 4.16
CA GLU A 107 -9.90 0.65 5.42
C GLU A 107 -8.42 0.32 5.51
N THR A 108 -8.02 -0.90 5.16
CA THR A 108 -6.62 -1.29 5.04
C THR A 108 -5.87 -0.38 4.08
N VAL A 109 -6.44 -0.09 2.90
CA VAL A 109 -5.81 0.81 1.93
C VAL A 109 -5.73 2.24 2.48
N ARG A 110 -6.76 2.74 3.15
CA ARG A 110 -6.76 4.05 3.83
C ARG A 110 -5.61 4.15 4.84
N ASP A 111 -5.45 3.13 5.68
CA ASP A 111 -4.44 3.11 6.74
C ASP A 111 -3.02 3.05 6.17
N LEU A 112 -2.77 2.19 5.18
CA LEU A 112 -1.49 2.12 4.46
C LEU A 112 -1.12 3.46 3.79
N LEU A 113 -2.11 4.15 3.24
CA LEU A 113 -1.92 5.47 2.66
C LEU A 113 -1.79 6.57 3.73
N GLY A 114 -2.34 6.39 4.92
CA GLY A 114 -2.42 7.41 5.96
C GLY A 114 -3.39 8.54 5.58
N HIS A 115 -4.55 8.19 5.03
CA HIS A 115 -5.65 9.12 4.84
C HIS A 115 -6.46 9.24 6.14
N HIS A 116 -6.74 10.46 6.59
CA HIS A 116 -7.58 10.66 7.78
C HIS A 116 -9.06 10.49 7.48
N SER A 117 -9.48 10.55 6.24
CA SER A 117 -10.86 10.29 5.83
C SER A 117 -10.92 9.17 4.80
N ILE A 118 -11.90 8.29 4.97
CA ILE A 118 -12.19 7.23 4.02
C ILE A 118 -12.63 7.80 2.67
N THR A 119 -13.29 8.96 2.67
CA THR A 119 -13.73 9.67 1.46
C THR A 119 -12.60 9.91 0.46
N ILE A 120 -11.37 10.15 0.96
CA ILE A 120 -10.21 10.32 0.09
C ILE A 120 -9.85 9.01 -0.61
N THR A 121 -10.08 7.87 0.04
CA THR A 121 -9.77 6.53 -0.50
C THR A 121 -10.90 6.03 -1.40
N GLN A 122 -12.15 6.45 -1.18
CA GLN A 122 -13.30 6.10 -2.01
C GLN A 122 -13.14 6.51 -3.49
N ARG A 123 -12.28 7.48 -3.79
CA ARG A 123 -11.96 7.86 -5.18
C ARG A 123 -11.36 6.71 -6.00
N TYR A 124 -10.84 5.68 -5.35
CA TYR A 124 -10.25 4.50 -5.99
C TYR A 124 -11.21 3.31 -6.06
N THR A 125 -12.41 3.43 -5.46
CA THR A 125 -13.40 2.39 -5.48
C THR A 125 -14.33 2.57 -6.67
N HIS A 126 -14.13 1.78 -7.70
CA HIS A 126 -15.10 1.59 -8.76
C HIS A 126 -15.76 0.24 -8.55
N SER A 127 -17.02 0.24 -8.11
CA SER A 127 -17.82 -0.98 -8.01
C SER A 127 -18.19 -1.41 -9.42
N THR A 128 -17.58 -2.48 -9.92
CA THR A 128 -17.99 -3.14 -11.16
C THR A 128 -19.00 -4.24 -10.84
N ASP A 129 -19.88 -4.58 -11.79
CA ASP A 129 -20.86 -5.64 -11.59
C ASP A 129 -20.20 -7.01 -11.35
N ASP A 130 -19.01 -7.24 -11.94
CA ASP A 130 -18.21 -8.43 -11.67
C ASP A 130 -17.76 -8.54 -10.21
N ARG A 131 -17.38 -7.40 -9.59
CA ARG A 131 -17.05 -7.38 -8.16
C ARG A 131 -18.25 -7.67 -7.26
N LYS A 132 -19.42 -7.16 -7.63
CA LYS A 132 -20.65 -7.46 -6.89
C LYS A 132 -20.99 -8.94 -6.98
N ARG A 133 -20.88 -9.54 -8.19
CA ARG A 133 -21.07 -10.98 -8.40
C ARG A 133 -20.09 -11.80 -7.58
N SER A 134 -18.80 -11.51 -7.69
CA SER A 134 -17.75 -12.21 -6.92
C SER A 134 -17.98 -12.12 -5.41
N ALA A 135 -18.44 -10.98 -4.91
CA ALA A 135 -18.73 -10.82 -3.49
C ALA A 135 -19.91 -11.68 -3.03
N VAL A 136 -20.96 -11.82 -3.86
CA VAL A 136 -22.12 -12.68 -3.56
C VAL A 136 -21.73 -14.16 -3.66
N GLU A 137 -20.89 -14.55 -4.62
CA GLU A 137 -20.37 -15.91 -4.74
C GLU A 137 -19.55 -16.39 -3.54
N LEU A 138 -18.90 -15.49 -2.79
CA LEU A 138 -18.23 -15.84 -1.55
C LEU A 138 -19.18 -16.43 -0.49
N LEU A 139 -20.48 -16.15 -0.57
CA LEU A 139 -21.48 -16.72 0.33
C LEU A 139 -21.87 -18.12 -0.12
N SER A 140 -21.91 -18.40 -1.40
CA SER A 140 -22.26 -19.72 -1.95
C SER A 140 -21.22 -20.77 -1.57
N SER A 141 -19.93 -20.46 -1.61
CA SER A 141 -18.84 -21.39 -1.28
C SER A 141 -18.79 -21.85 0.19
N LYS A 142 -19.53 -21.18 1.09
CA LYS A 142 -19.65 -21.57 2.52
C LYS A 142 -20.88 -22.43 2.81
N VAL A 143 -21.82 -22.53 1.88
CA VAL A 143 -23.08 -23.28 2.07
C VAL A 143 -22.89 -24.76 1.79
N ASP A 144 -21.96 -25.12 0.90
CA ASP A 144 -21.75 -26.52 0.49
C ASP A 144 -21.07 -27.43 1.55
N GLY A 145 -20.68 -26.88 2.68
CA GLY A 145 -19.96 -27.63 3.72
C GLY A 145 -20.75 -28.08 4.95
N LYS A 146 -21.97 -27.59 5.24
CA LYS A 146 -22.67 -27.90 6.51
C LYS A 146 -24.21 -27.72 6.52
N ILE A 147 -24.92 -27.97 5.46
CA ILE A 147 -26.40 -27.95 5.49
C ILE A 147 -26.99 -29.34 5.21
N SER A 148 -26.35 -30.43 5.62
CA SER A 148 -26.98 -31.74 5.35
C SER A 148 -27.82 -32.32 6.49
N ASP A 149 -27.72 -31.87 7.75
CA ASP A 149 -28.37 -32.68 8.80
C ASP A 149 -29.24 -31.99 9.85
N ASN A 150 -29.42 -30.65 9.82
CA ASN A 150 -30.15 -30.02 10.93
C ASN A 150 -31.37 -29.15 10.59
N LEU A 151 -31.75 -29.01 9.31
CA LEU A 151 -32.88 -28.16 8.90
C LEU A 151 -34.15 -28.91 8.48
N VAL A 152 -34.11 -30.25 8.43
CA VAL A 152 -35.25 -31.07 8.04
C VAL A 152 -36.19 -31.40 9.23
N THR A 153 -35.79 -31.12 10.46
CA THR A 153 -36.56 -31.52 11.68
C THR A 153 -37.29 -30.39 12.38
N ARG A 154 -37.24 -29.15 11.90
CA ARG A 154 -38.11 -28.07 12.42
C ARG A 154 -38.71 -27.30 11.28
N GLY A 155 -40.00 -27.58 11.03
CA GLY A 155 -40.81 -26.95 9.96
C GLY A 155 -41.16 -25.49 10.21
N GLU A 156 -40.15 -24.63 10.30
CA GLU A 156 -40.32 -23.16 10.33
C GLU A 156 -39.51 -22.55 9.19
N VAL A 157 -40.21 -22.22 8.12
CA VAL A 157 -39.70 -21.42 7.01
C VAL A 157 -39.82 -19.95 7.41
N TYR A 158 -38.72 -19.26 7.63
CA TYR A 158 -38.69 -17.80 7.65
C TYR A 158 -38.40 -17.32 6.22
N ILE A 159 -39.36 -16.61 5.67
CA ILE A 159 -39.27 -15.84 4.42
C ILE A 159 -38.56 -14.53 4.74
#